data_a38de2e80209fef437f235eae83cabeb
#
_entry.id   a38de2e80209fef437f235eae83cabeb
#
_cell.length_a   1.000
_cell.length_b   1.000
_cell.length_c   1.000
_cell.angle_alpha   90.00
_cell.angle_beta   90.00
_cell.angle_gamma   90.00
#
_symmetry.space_group_name_H-M   'P 1'
#
loop_
_entity.id
_entity.type
_entity.pdbx_description
1 polymer ?
#
loop_
_entity_poly.entity_id
_entity_poly.type
_entity_poly.pdbx_seq_one_letter_code
_entity_poly.pdbx_strand_id
1 'polypeptide(L)' 'MHPLLGNLESLKDNELEQKIFDLSKKYFMTSNPEVKSQMVMVLDGLKEEMSKRRQAQLAALMANRDKTLDKLIKVS' A
#
# COMPACT_ATOMS: atom_id res chain seq x y z
N MET A 1 -1.19 1.48 20.90
CA MET A 1 -0.91 1.12 19.51
C MET A 1 -1.86 0.02 19.08
N HIS A 2 -2.44 0.15 17.92
CA HIS A 2 -3.39 -0.84 17.43
C HIS A 2 -2.63 -2.06 16.90
N PRO A 3 -2.93 -3.27 17.38
CA PRO A 3 -2.15 -4.44 16.97
C PRO A 3 -2.25 -4.76 15.49
N LEU A 4 -3.36 -4.42 14.86
CA LEU A 4 -3.52 -4.66 13.42
C LEU A 4 -2.66 -3.74 12.57
N LEU A 5 -2.37 -2.54 13.08
CA LEU A 5 -1.56 -1.56 12.36
C LEU A 5 -0.09 -1.61 12.76
N GLY A 6 0.20 -2.20 13.92
CA GLY A 6 1.56 -2.21 14.44
C GLY A 6 2.56 -3.01 13.64
N ASN A 7 2.08 -4.01 12.88
CA ASN A 7 2.94 -4.93 12.14
C ASN A 7 2.84 -4.77 10.64
N LEU A 8 2.33 -3.63 10.17
CA LEU A 8 2.16 -3.43 8.74
C LEU A 8 3.47 -3.47 7.97
N GLU A 9 4.52 -2.94 8.57
CA GLU A 9 5.83 -2.90 7.91
C GLU A 9 6.42 -4.28 7.70
N SER A 10 6.07 -5.23 8.56
CA SER A 10 6.59 -6.59 8.45
C SER A 10 5.79 -7.46 7.50
N LEU A 11 4.65 -7.00 7.02
CA LEU A 11 3.83 -7.75 6.09
C LEU A 11 4.44 -7.72 4.69
N LYS A 12 4.35 -8.84 4.01
CA LYS A 12 4.73 -8.89 2.60
C LYS A 12 3.66 -8.23 1.74
N ASP A 13 4.04 -7.84 0.54
CA ASP A 13 3.12 -7.15 -0.37
C ASP A 13 1.85 -7.96 -0.64
N ASN A 14 1.99 -9.27 -0.89
CA ASN A 14 0.83 -10.10 -1.16
C ASN A 14 -0.05 -10.26 0.08
N GLU A 15 0.56 -10.32 1.26
CA GLU A 15 -0.20 -10.38 2.50
C GLU A 15 -0.99 -9.09 2.73
N LEU A 16 -0.35 -7.96 2.44
CA LEU A 16 -0.99 -6.65 2.57
C LEU A 16 -2.17 -6.54 1.62
N GLU A 17 -1.98 -6.94 0.38
CA GLU A 17 -3.05 -6.94 -0.62
C GLU A 17 -4.20 -7.83 -0.20
N GLN A 18 -3.89 -9.01 0.35
CA GLN A 18 -4.89 -9.94 0.79
C GLN A 18 -5.73 -9.36 1.93
N LYS A 19 -5.08 -8.69 2.87
CA LYS A 19 -5.79 -8.06 3.97
C LYS A 19 -6.70 -6.94 3.49
N ILE A 20 -6.23 -6.14 2.56
CA ILE A 20 -7.05 -5.07 1.96
C ILE A 20 -8.26 -5.68 1.27
N PHE A 21 -8.05 -6.73 0.49
CA PHE A 21 -9.13 -7.40 -0.23
C PHE A 21 -10.16 -7.97 0.73
N ASP A 22 -9.70 -8.70 1.76
CA ASP A 22 -10.59 -9.32 2.74
C ASP A 22 -11.41 -8.28 3.49
N LEU A 23 -10.78 -7.21 3.94
CA LEU A 23 -11.48 -6.15 4.66
C LEU A 23 -12.45 -5.41 3.76
N SER A 24 -12.10 -5.19 2.51
CA SER A 24 -12.99 -4.56 1.55
C SER A 24 -14.24 -5.40 1.34
N LYS A 25 -14.08 -6.71 1.22
CA LYS A 25 -15.21 -7.63 1.12
C LYS A 25 -16.10 -7.55 2.35
N LYS A 26 -15.50 -7.63 3.53
CA LYS A 26 -16.25 -7.55 4.77
C LYS A 26 -16.97 -6.22 4.92
N TYR A 27 -16.34 -5.14 4.46
CA TYR A 27 -16.95 -3.82 4.49
C TYR A 27 -18.25 -3.81 3.69
N PHE A 28 -18.23 -4.36 2.49
CA PHE A 28 -19.42 -4.41 1.65
C PHE A 28 -20.50 -5.33 2.21
N MET A 29 -20.11 -6.34 2.97
CA MET A 29 -21.06 -7.28 3.56
C MET A 29 -21.60 -6.82 4.91
N THR A 30 -20.94 -5.87 5.53
CA THR A 30 -21.31 -5.39 6.86
C THR A 30 -22.37 -4.30 6.73
N SER A 31 -23.43 -4.39 7.54
CA SER A 31 -24.47 -3.39 7.57
C SER A 31 -24.38 -2.47 8.77
N ASN A 32 -23.51 -2.79 9.73
CA ASN A 32 -23.36 -1.99 10.96
C ASN A 32 -22.44 -0.80 10.69
N PRO A 33 -22.94 0.45 10.83
CA PRO A 33 -22.12 1.62 10.50
C PRO A 33 -20.91 1.80 11.42
N GLU A 34 -21.01 1.40 12.68
CA GLU A 34 -19.87 1.50 13.59
C GLU A 34 -18.74 0.59 13.17
N VAL A 35 -19.09 -0.64 12.82
CA VAL A 35 -18.10 -1.61 12.34
C VAL A 35 -17.50 -1.15 11.02
N LYS A 36 -18.33 -0.58 10.14
CA LYS A 36 -17.85 -0.03 8.87
C LYS A 36 -16.84 1.09 9.10
N SER A 37 -17.10 1.97 10.03
CA SER A 37 -16.17 3.05 10.37
C SER A 37 -14.82 2.51 10.80
N GLN A 38 -14.82 1.49 11.65
CA GLN A 38 -13.59 0.87 12.11
C GLN A 38 -12.85 0.21 10.96
N MET A 39 -13.58 -0.45 10.08
CA MET A 39 -12.98 -1.09 8.91
C MET A 39 -12.34 -0.06 7.99
N VAL A 40 -12.98 1.07 7.80
CA VAL A 40 -12.43 2.14 6.96
C VAL A 40 -11.11 2.63 7.53
N MET A 41 -11.03 2.80 8.84
CA MET A 41 -9.79 3.24 9.48
C MET A 41 -8.66 2.24 9.25
N VAL A 42 -8.95 0.95 9.40
CA VAL A 42 -7.94 -0.08 9.17
C VAL A 42 -7.57 -0.14 7.69
N LEU A 43 -8.56 -0.06 6.82
CA LEU A 43 -8.32 -0.05 5.37
C LEU A 43 -7.46 1.13 4.96
N ASP A 44 -7.72 2.31 5.52
CA ASP A 44 -6.92 3.49 5.22
C ASP A 44 -5.47 3.28 5.62
N GLY A 45 -5.23 2.69 6.79
CA GLY A 45 -3.87 2.38 7.22
C GLY A 45 -3.18 1.40 6.29
N LEU A 46 -3.89 0.35 5.89
CA LEU A 46 -3.36 -0.65 4.97
C LEU A 46 -3.05 -0.05 3.61
N LYS A 47 -3.96 0.75 3.09
CA LYS A 47 -3.78 1.40 1.79
C LYS A 47 -2.65 2.40 1.83
N GLU A 48 -2.49 3.10 2.95
CA GLU A 48 -1.41 4.05 3.14
C GLU A 48 -0.06 3.35 3.11
N GLU A 49 0.05 2.22 3.79
CA GLU A 49 1.27 1.43 3.76
C GLU A 49 1.58 0.94 2.35
N MET A 50 0.57 0.49 1.63
CA MET A 50 0.70 0.06 0.25
C MET A 50 1.19 1.20 -0.63
N SER A 51 0.62 2.38 -0.44
CA SER A 51 0.99 3.57 -1.17
C SER A 51 2.45 3.95 -0.91
N LYS A 52 2.88 3.88 0.33
CA LYS A 52 4.28 4.14 0.69
C LYS A 52 5.23 3.21 -0.05
N ARG A 53 4.89 1.92 -0.06
CA ARG A 53 5.72 0.92 -0.73
C ARG A 53 5.78 1.17 -2.23
N ARG A 54 4.64 1.49 -2.81
CA ARG A 54 4.55 1.78 -4.23
C ARG A 54 5.36 3.02 -4.58
N GLN A 55 5.27 4.06 -3.76
CA GLN A 55 6.06 5.28 -3.97
C GLN A 55 7.55 5.01 -3.85
N ALA A 56 7.94 4.20 -2.88
CA ALA A 56 9.34 3.84 -2.73
C ALA A 56 9.86 3.06 -3.93
N GLN A 57 9.05 2.13 -4.44
CA GLN A 57 9.40 1.36 -5.62
C GLN A 57 9.50 2.24 -6.85
N LEU A 58 8.55 3.15 -7.01
CA LEU A 58 8.56 4.10 -8.13
C LEU A 58 9.78 5.01 -8.06
N ALA A 59 10.09 5.51 -6.87
CA ALA A 59 11.25 6.37 -6.70
C ALA A 59 12.54 5.63 -7.08
N ALA A 60 12.66 4.37 -6.66
CA ALA A 60 13.82 3.56 -7.03
C ALA A 60 13.90 3.33 -8.53
N LEU A 61 12.77 3.02 -9.14
CA LEU A 61 12.71 2.82 -10.59
C LEU A 61 13.02 4.09 -11.35
N MET A 62 12.48 5.21 -10.89
CA MET A 62 12.74 6.50 -11.54
C MET A 62 14.19 6.92 -11.41
N ALA A 63 14.81 6.67 -10.26
CA ALA A 63 16.21 6.96 -10.08
C ALA A 63 17.06 6.15 -11.06
N ASN A 64 16.75 4.88 -11.21
CA ASN A 64 17.45 4.03 -12.17
C ASN A 64 17.18 4.46 -13.61
N ARG A 65 15.95 4.83 -13.90
CA ARG A 65 15.57 5.32 -15.21
C ARG A 65 16.29 6.61 -15.57
N ASP A 66 16.40 7.52 -14.61
CA ASP A 66 17.08 8.78 -14.82
C ASP A 66 18.52 8.54 -15.25
N LYS A 67 19.19 7.63 -14.57
CA LYS A 67 20.58 7.31 -14.94
C LYS A 67 20.65 6.71 -16.35
N THR A 68 19.72 5.84 -16.67
CA THR A 68 19.66 5.22 -18.00
C THR A 68 19.34 6.25 -19.07
N LEU A 69 18.36 7.12 -18.77
CA LEU A 69 17.97 8.17 -19.70
C LEU A 69 19.10 9.16 -19.94
N ASP A 70 19.84 9.50 -18.89
CA ASP A 70 21.01 10.37 -19.03
C ASP A 70 22.03 9.78 -19.99
N LYS A 71 22.29 8.51 -19.85
CA LYS A 71 23.21 7.83 -20.75
C LYS A 71 22.70 7.84 -22.18
N LEU A 72 21.40 7.58 -22.35
CA LEU A 72 20.80 7.59 -23.69
C LEU A 72 20.83 8.97 -24.30
N ILE A 73 20.54 9.98 -23.52
CA ILE A 73 20.56 11.37 -24.00
C ILE A 73 21.97 11.78 -24.42
N LYS A 74 22.96 11.39 -23.64
CA LYS A 74 24.34 11.71 -23.95
C LYS A 74 24.82 11.02 -25.22
N VAL A 75 24.36 9.79 -25.41
CA VAL A 75 24.72 9.04 -26.57
C VAL A 75 24.05 9.61 -27.82
N SER A 76 22.81 10.04 -27.65
CA SER A 76 22.09 10.60 -28.79
C SER A 76 22.47 12.06 -29.00
#